data_734c175e3b21853a6caa23a4a94b0734
#
_entry.id   734c175e3b21853a6caa23a4a94b0734
#
_cell.length_a   1.000
_cell.length_b   1.000
_cell.length_c   1.000
_cell.angle_alpha   90.00
_cell.angle_beta   90.00
_cell.angle_gamma   90.00
#
_symmetry.space_group_name_H-M   'P 1'
#
loop_
_entity.id
_entity.type
_entity.pdbx_description
1 polymer ?
#
loop_
_entity_poly.entity_id
_entity_poly.type
_entity_poly.pdbx_seq_one_letter_code
_entity_poly.pdbx_strand_id
1 'polypeptide(L)'
;RVQREQEAFNEGLQRDGYMRVFEHTSHLFLKRRDQIVCDELEYAQGKNVLELGSISWKAWIDDNDIEPANLHCINISQEEIKQGERNARFSKVKPHFHLMDAHSLEFEDESFDFVYGCAILHHLDYNRALDEICRVLKPGGRILFAEPLGINPVGKLVRVMTPFARTDDEKPLMFKELTELEK
;
A
#
# COMPACT_ATOMS: atom_id res chain seq x y z
N ARG A 1 -7.84 14.97 7.84
CA ARG A 1 -7.73 13.52 7.72
C ARG A 1 -6.26 13.10 7.67
N VAL A 2 -5.51 13.52 6.65
CA VAL A 2 -4.08 13.20 6.45
C VAL A 2 -3.26 13.44 7.71
N GLN A 3 -3.45 14.57 8.38
CA GLN A 3 -2.71 14.92 9.58
C GLN A 3 -2.97 13.97 10.77
N ARG A 4 -4.22 13.53 10.96
CA ARG A 4 -4.58 12.53 12.00
C ARG A 4 -4.02 11.14 11.70
N GLU A 5 -4.03 10.74 10.44
CA GLU A 5 -3.44 9.45 10.03
C GLU A 5 -1.93 9.48 10.20
N GLN A 6 -1.28 10.58 9.85
CA GLN A 6 0.16 10.77 10.07
C GLN A 6 0.53 10.67 11.55
N GLU A 7 -0.25 11.30 12.44
CA GLU A 7 -0.05 11.21 13.88
C GLU A 7 -0.22 9.77 14.39
N ALA A 8 -1.28 9.06 13.97
CA ALA A 8 -1.54 7.68 14.35
C ALA A 8 -0.45 6.71 13.87
N PHE A 9 0.06 6.88 12.66
CA PHE A 9 1.19 6.10 12.15
C PHE A 9 2.50 6.40 12.89
N ASN A 10 2.76 7.66 13.20
CA ASN A 10 3.98 8.07 13.92
C ASN A 10 3.99 7.58 15.38
N GLU A 11 2.83 7.46 16.02
CA GLU A 11 2.71 6.95 17.39
C GLU A 11 2.79 5.42 17.50
N GLY A 12 2.78 4.70 16.37
CA GLY A 12 2.90 3.24 16.35
C GLY A 12 1.71 2.49 16.98
N LEU A 13 0.68 3.20 17.41
CA LEU A 13 -0.45 2.67 18.19
C LEU A 13 -1.31 1.65 17.42
N GLN A 14 -1.30 1.70 16.09
CA GLN A 14 -2.13 0.82 15.27
C GLN A 14 -1.46 -0.53 14.96
N ARG A 15 -0.14 -0.60 14.92
CA ARG A 15 0.61 -1.71 14.35
C ARG A 15 0.59 -2.98 15.22
N ASP A 16 0.79 -2.85 16.53
CA ASP A 16 1.01 -4.02 17.39
C ASP A 16 -0.25 -4.83 17.73
N GLY A 17 -1.38 -4.19 17.87
CA GLY A 17 -2.63 -4.88 18.24
C GLY A 17 -3.28 -5.61 17.06
N TYR A 18 -3.37 -4.96 15.91
CA TYR A 18 -4.02 -5.48 14.71
C TYR A 18 -3.21 -6.61 14.07
N MET A 19 -1.89 -6.43 13.96
CA MET A 19 -1.02 -7.43 13.35
C MET A 19 -0.94 -8.73 14.14
N ARG A 20 -0.91 -8.70 15.48
CA ARG A 20 -0.88 -9.92 16.31
C ARG A 20 -2.14 -10.78 16.16
N VAL A 21 -3.32 -10.17 16.07
CA VAL A 21 -4.57 -10.91 15.86
C VAL A 21 -4.65 -11.43 14.42
N PHE A 22 -4.17 -10.63 13.45
CA PHE A 22 -4.18 -10.99 12.04
C PHE A 22 -3.20 -12.11 11.70
N GLU A 23 -2.00 -12.11 12.27
CA GLU A 23 -0.99 -13.16 12.06
C GLU A 23 -1.48 -14.56 12.41
N HIS A 24 -2.30 -14.70 13.47
CA HIS A 24 -2.80 -15.99 13.91
C HIS A 24 -4.00 -16.51 13.09
N THR A 25 -4.81 -15.63 12.52
CA THR A 25 -6.05 -16.02 11.83
C THR A 25 -5.91 -16.08 10.30
N SER A 26 -4.84 -15.52 9.77
CA SER A 26 -4.76 -15.21 8.33
C SER A 26 -3.86 -16.16 7.53
N HIS A 27 -3.12 -17.06 8.17
CA HIS A 27 -2.12 -17.92 7.51
C HIS A 27 -2.63 -18.68 6.28
N LEU A 28 -3.90 -19.08 6.26
CA LEU A 28 -4.49 -19.82 5.14
C LEU A 28 -4.97 -18.93 4.00
N PHE A 29 -5.49 -17.73 4.32
CA PHE A 29 -6.03 -16.80 3.32
C PHE A 29 -4.94 -15.89 2.72
N LEU A 30 -3.95 -15.52 3.51
CA LEU A 30 -2.84 -14.67 3.08
C LEU A 30 -1.95 -15.38 2.06
N LYS A 31 -1.69 -16.68 2.22
CA LYS A 31 -0.81 -17.43 1.33
C LYS A 31 -1.27 -17.42 -0.14
N ARG A 32 -2.59 -17.54 -0.39
CA ARG A 32 -3.12 -17.48 -1.76
C ARG A 32 -3.15 -16.04 -2.30
N ARG A 33 -3.48 -15.07 -1.45
CA ARG A 33 -3.39 -13.65 -1.82
C ARG A 33 -1.96 -13.29 -2.20
N ASP A 34 -1.01 -13.66 -1.34
CA ASP A 34 0.40 -13.33 -1.56
C ASP A 34 0.94 -13.96 -2.84
N GLN A 35 0.49 -15.17 -3.19
CA GLN A 35 0.85 -15.79 -4.48
C GLN A 35 0.31 -14.98 -5.66
N ILE A 36 -0.97 -14.59 -5.65
CA ILE A 36 -1.57 -13.77 -6.72
C ILE A 36 -0.86 -12.42 -6.82
N VAL A 37 -0.57 -11.81 -5.68
CA VAL A 37 0.16 -10.53 -5.64
C VAL A 37 1.55 -10.68 -6.22
N CYS A 38 2.29 -11.73 -5.86
CA CYS A 38 3.63 -11.99 -6.39
C CYS A 38 3.61 -12.23 -7.91
N ASP A 39 2.66 -13.02 -8.41
CA ASP A 39 2.52 -13.29 -9.85
C ASP A 39 2.28 -11.98 -10.65
N GLU A 40 1.47 -11.07 -10.13
CA GLU A 40 1.25 -9.75 -10.77
C GLU A 40 2.44 -8.79 -10.61
N LEU A 41 3.18 -8.89 -9.50
CA LEU A 41 4.35 -8.06 -9.24
C LEU A 41 5.53 -8.38 -10.17
N GLU A 42 5.58 -9.55 -10.81
CA GLU A 42 6.58 -9.87 -11.84
C GLU A 42 6.59 -8.84 -12.97
N TYR A 43 5.45 -8.17 -13.20
CA TYR A 43 5.37 -7.07 -14.18
C TYR A 43 6.29 -5.89 -13.84
N ALA A 44 6.67 -5.72 -12.58
CA ALA A 44 7.57 -4.66 -12.12
C ALA A 44 9.03 -4.85 -12.58
N GLN A 45 9.40 -6.05 -13.05
CA GLN A 45 10.76 -6.34 -13.48
C GLN A 45 11.23 -5.38 -14.59
N GLY A 46 12.30 -4.64 -14.32
CA GLY A 46 12.90 -3.67 -15.24
C GLY A 46 12.02 -2.43 -15.53
N LYS A 47 11.00 -2.14 -14.72
CA LYS A 47 10.06 -1.04 -14.89
C LYS A 47 10.33 0.11 -13.93
N ASN A 48 9.75 1.28 -14.25
CA ASN A 48 9.62 2.38 -13.31
C ASN A 48 8.38 2.14 -12.44
N VAL A 49 8.58 1.98 -11.15
CA VAL A 49 7.58 1.51 -10.20
C VAL A 49 7.36 2.53 -9.10
N LEU A 50 6.11 2.78 -8.74
CA LEU A 50 5.71 3.57 -7.60
C LEU A 50 4.97 2.70 -6.58
N GLU A 51 5.44 2.69 -5.34
CA GLU A 51 4.71 2.15 -4.20
C GLU A 51 4.04 3.27 -3.40
N LEU A 52 2.73 3.12 -3.15
CA LEU A 52 2.01 3.95 -2.21
C LEU A 52 2.04 3.29 -0.82
N GLY A 53 2.52 4.02 0.18
CA GLY A 53 2.58 3.58 1.57
C GLY A 53 3.94 3.10 2.06
N SER A 54 4.93 2.84 1.20
CA SER A 54 6.34 2.49 1.48
C SER A 54 6.57 1.36 2.50
N ILE A 55 5.68 0.38 2.60
CA ILE A 55 5.72 -0.66 3.64
C ILE A 55 6.00 -2.03 3.06
N SER A 56 5.47 -2.33 1.89
CA SER A 56 5.46 -3.69 1.33
C SER A 56 6.64 -3.99 0.39
N TRP A 57 7.37 -3.00 -0.09
CA TRP A 57 8.44 -3.16 -1.08
C TRP A 57 9.47 -4.24 -0.71
N LYS A 58 9.82 -4.33 0.58
CA LYS A 58 10.79 -5.32 1.06
C LYS A 58 10.29 -6.74 0.81
N ALA A 59 9.07 -7.04 1.30
CA ALA A 59 8.48 -8.38 1.20
C ALA A 59 7.99 -8.71 -0.21
N TRP A 60 7.59 -7.72 -1.00
CA TRP A 60 6.96 -7.94 -2.29
C TRP A 60 7.91 -7.83 -3.48
N ILE A 61 8.88 -6.96 -3.40
CA ILE A 61 9.86 -6.69 -4.46
C ILE A 61 11.20 -7.34 -4.14
N ASP A 62 11.86 -6.92 -3.03
CA ASP A 62 13.23 -7.35 -2.72
C ASP A 62 13.33 -8.83 -2.34
N ASP A 63 12.40 -9.33 -1.50
CA ASP A 63 12.40 -10.74 -1.05
C ASP A 63 11.91 -11.71 -2.16
N ASN A 64 11.29 -11.23 -3.23
CA ASN A 64 10.92 -12.00 -4.42
C ASN A 64 11.89 -11.84 -5.59
N ASP A 65 13.07 -11.24 -5.36
CA ASP A 65 14.12 -11.05 -6.36
C ASP A 65 13.64 -10.27 -7.62
N ILE A 66 12.65 -9.38 -7.45
CA ILE A 66 12.18 -8.49 -8.52
C ILE A 66 13.10 -7.26 -8.55
N GLU A 67 13.63 -6.92 -9.70
CA GLU A 67 14.56 -5.81 -9.91
C GLU A 67 13.92 -4.73 -10.81
N PRO A 68 13.18 -3.77 -10.27
CA PRO A 68 12.68 -2.63 -11.02
C PRO A 68 13.83 -1.79 -11.57
N ALA A 69 13.63 -1.11 -12.70
CA ALA A 69 14.59 -0.12 -13.19
C ALA A 69 14.74 1.04 -12.18
N ASN A 70 13.60 1.51 -11.65
CA ASN A 70 13.54 2.45 -10.55
C ASN A 70 12.35 2.09 -9.66
N LEU A 71 12.53 2.15 -8.35
CA LEU A 71 11.46 2.00 -7.36
C LEU A 71 11.36 3.26 -6.51
N HIS A 72 10.23 3.92 -6.58
CA HIS A 72 9.88 5.05 -5.73
C HIS A 72 8.85 4.60 -4.69
N CYS A 73 9.05 4.97 -3.43
CA CYS A 73 8.16 4.64 -2.32
C CYS A 73 7.73 5.94 -1.64
N ILE A 74 6.45 6.20 -1.56
CA ILE A 74 5.93 7.39 -0.87
C ILE A 74 5.25 7.02 0.44
N ASN A 75 5.32 7.89 1.42
CA ASN A 75 4.57 7.81 2.66
C ASN A 75 4.36 9.20 3.26
N ILE A 76 3.29 9.38 4.02
CA ILE A 76 3.02 10.60 4.80
C ILE A 76 3.72 10.59 6.16
N SER A 77 4.23 9.44 6.60
CA SER A 77 4.94 9.27 7.86
C SER A 77 6.45 9.33 7.68
N GLN A 78 7.08 10.32 8.29
CA GLN A 78 8.54 10.44 8.32
C GLN A 78 9.21 9.24 9.00
N GLU A 79 8.55 8.62 9.97
CA GLU A 79 9.11 7.47 10.68
C GLU A 79 9.11 6.21 9.79
N GLU A 80 8.04 6.00 9.00
CA GLU A 80 7.99 4.90 8.02
C GLU A 80 9.04 5.10 6.91
N ILE A 81 9.24 6.33 6.43
CA ILE A 81 10.32 6.65 5.48
C ILE A 81 11.69 6.26 6.08
N LYS A 82 12.00 6.70 7.29
CA LYS A 82 13.26 6.34 7.96
C LYS A 82 13.40 4.82 8.16
N GLN A 83 12.31 4.13 8.44
CA GLN A 83 12.34 2.66 8.56
C GLN A 83 12.63 2.00 7.21
N GLY A 84 11.99 2.48 6.13
CA GLY A 84 12.26 2.04 4.77
C GLY A 84 13.73 2.22 4.39
N GLU A 85 14.29 3.41 4.65
CA GLU A 85 15.71 3.72 4.42
C GLU A 85 16.66 2.79 5.21
N ARG A 86 16.33 2.50 6.47
CA ARG A 86 17.10 1.55 7.29
C ARG A 86 17.10 0.15 6.66
N ASN A 87 15.93 -0.33 6.24
CA ASN A 87 15.77 -1.65 5.61
C ASN A 87 16.53 -1.72 4.27
N ALA A 88 16.48 -0.66 3.47
CA ALA A 88 17.12 -0.59 2.17
C ALA A 88 18.66 -0.70 2.22
N ARG A 89 19.28 -0.43 3.37
CA ARG A 89 20.74 -0.56 3.53
C ARG A 89 21.25 -1.97 3.23
N PHE A 90 20.44 -2.98 3.58
CA PHE A 90 20.79 -4.41 3.48
C PHE A 90 20.06 -5.12 2.33
N SER A 91 19.30 -4.39 1.52
CA SER A 91 18.51 -4.93 0.42
C SER A 91 19.23 -4.80 -0.91
N LYS A 92 18.90 -5.68 -1.86
CA LYS A 92 19.38 -5.61 -3.25
C LYS A 92 18.77 -4.39 -3.94
N VAL A 93 17.46 -4.24 -3.81
CA VAL A 93 16.71 -3.10 -4.35
C VAL A 93 16.96 -1.85 -3.50
N LYS A 94 17.13 -0.72 -4.16
CA LYS A 94 17.41 0.58 -3.53
C LYS A 94 16.27 1.56 -3.84
N PRO A 95 15.15 1.54 -3.09
CA PRO A 95 14.06 2.46 -3.33
C PRO A 95 14.45 3.92 -3.06
N HIS A 96 13.83 4.81 -3.82
CA HIS A 96 13.82 6.25 -3.54
C HIS A 96 12.63 6.56 -2.66
N PHE A 97 12.87 6.98 -1.42
CA PHE A 97 11.80 7.29 -0.47
C PHE A 97 11.42 8.76 -0.50
N HIS A 98 10.12 9.05 -0.47
CA HIS A 98 9.58 10.41 -0.50
C HIS A 98 8.52 10.59 0.59
N LEU A 99 8.65 11.66 1.37
CA LEU A 99 7.60 12.11 2.28
C LEU A 99 6.56 12.87 1.46
N MET A 100 5.48 12.22 1.08
CA MET A 100 4.54 12.72 0.07
C MET A 100 3.12 12.19 0.32
N ASP A 101 2.12 13.02 0.01
CA ASP A 101 0.70 12.66 0.05
C ASP A 101 0.27 12.07 -1.30
N ALA A 102 -0.37 10.90 -1.27
CA ALA A 102 -0.90 10.23 -2.46
C ALA A 102 -2.02 11.02 -3.19
N HIS A 103 -2.60 12.04 -2.53
CA HIS A 103 -3.58 12.95 -3.14
C HIS A 103 -2.96 14.12 -3.93
N SER A 104 -1.62 14.23 -3.93
CA SER A 104 -0.88 15.27 -4.62
C SER A 104 0.54 14.77 -4.88
N LEU A 105 0.71 13.99 -5.94
CA LEU A 105 1.98 13.39 -6.30
C LEU A 105 2.88 14.40 -7.02
N GLU A 106 4.08 14.62 -6.49
CA GLU A 106 5.08 15.53 -7.06
C GLU A 106 5.92 14.84 -8.15
N PHE A 107 5.27 13.98 -8.95
CA PHE A 107 5.88 13.35 -10.13
C PHE A 107 5.26 13.90 -11.40
N GLU A 108 6.02 13.85 -12.49
CA GLU A 108 5.52 14.24 -13.82
C GLU A 108 4.45 13.24 -14.31
N ASP A 109 3.62 13.68 -15.25
CA ASP A 109 2.65 12.82 -15.93
C ASP A 109 3.37 11.65 -16.61
N GLU A 110 2.72 10.50 -16.68
CA GLU A 110 3.22 9.33 -17.40
C GLU A 110 4.64 8.88 -16.99
N SER A 111 5.00 8.99 -15.69
CA SER A 111 6.33 8.65 -15.16
C SER A 111 6.50 7.17 -14.89
N PHE A 112 5.41 6.47 -14.51
CA PHE A 112 5.48 5.10 -14.01
C PHE A 112 4.83 4.09 -14.94
N ASP A 113 5.46 2.92 -15.04
CA ASP A 113 4.89 1.77 -15.74
C ASP A 113 3.97 0.94 -14.85
N PHE A 114 4.21 1.01 -13.53
CA PHE A 114 3.46 0.23 -12.54
C PHE A 114 3.32 1.00 -11.23
N VAL A 115 2.10 1.02 -10.69
CA VAL A 115 1.79 1.61 -9.38
C VAL A 115 1.16 0.54 -8.50
N TYR A 116 1.64 0.37 -7.26
CA TYR A 116 1.05 -0.60 -6.35
C TYR A 116 0.96 -0.08 -4.92
N GLY A 117 0.15 -0.78 -4.10
CA GLY A 117 0.03 -0.50 -2.68
C GLY A 117 -0.64 -1.63 -1.91
N CYS A 118 -0.35 -1.71 -0.62
CA CYS A 118 -0.91 -2.69 0.29
C CYS A 118 -1.63 -2.00 1.43
N ALA A 119 -2.93 -2.26 1.57
CA ALA A 119 -3.76 -1.74 2.66
C ALA A 119 -3.67 -0.21 2.81
N ILE A 120 -3.71 0.51 1.71
CA ILE A 120 -3.54 1.97 1.66
C ILE A 120 -4.76 2.72 1.13
N LEU A 121 -5.49 2.20 0.13
CA LEU A 121 -6.59 2.93 -0.49
C LEU A 121 -7.73 3.23 0.49
N HIS A 122 -7.98 2.36 1.46
CA HIS A 122 -9.03 2.57 2.46
C HIS A 122 -8.71 3.71 3.45
N HIS A 123 -7.48 4.22 3.45
CA HIS A 123 -7.06 5.42 4.18
C HIS A 123 -7.16 6.69 3.34
N LEU A 124 -7.38 6.59 2.03
CA LEU A 124 -7.35 7.71 1.11
C LEU A 124 -8.76 8.21 0.75
N ASP A 125 -8.85 9.45 0.27
CA ASP A 125 -9.91 9.83 -0.65
C ASP A 125 -9.55 9.18 -2.00
N TYR A 126 -10.13 8.01 -2.27
CA TYR A 126 -9.69 7.18 -3.38
C TYR A 126 -9.92 7.84 -4.75
N ASN A 127 -10.94 8.68 -4.93
CA ASN A 127 -11.14 9.40 -6.19
C ASN A 127 -9.97 10.32 -6.49
N ARG A 128 -9.57 11.16 -5.53
CA ARG A 128 -8.43 12.04 -5.67
C ARG A 128 -7.11 11.31 -5.86
N ALA A 129 -6.92 10.22 -5.09
CA ALA A 129 -5.72 9.41 -5.21
C ALA A 129 -5.65 8.70 -6.57
N LEU A 130 -6.79 8.19 -7.09
CA LEU A 130 -6.84 7.56 -8.40
C LEU A 130 -6.61 8.56 -9.53
N ASP A 131 -7.12 9.79 -9.44
CA ASP A 131 -6.83 10.84 -10.42
C ASP A 131 -5.31 11.07 -10.54
N GLU A 132 -4.61 11.16 -9.40
CA GLU A 132 -3.15 11.31 -9.37
C GLU A 132 -2.41 10.06 -9.86
N ILE A 133 -2.87 8.85 -9.46
CA ILE A 133 -2.31 7.58 -9.94
C ILE A 133 -2.44 7.49 -11.46
N CYS A 134 -3.63 7.78 -12.01
CA CYS A 134 -3.86 7.78 -13.44
C CYS A 134 -3.00 8.80 -14.18
N ARG A 135 -2.79 9.99 -13.60
CA ARG A 135 -1.94 11.03 -14.17
C ARG A 135 -0.48 10.59 -14.29
N VAL A 136 0.07 10.00 -13.23
CA VAL A 136 1.48 9.60 -13.22
C VAL A 136 1.74 8.26 -13.91
N LEU A 137 0.69 7.47 -14.20
CA LEU A 137 0.79 6.18 -14.87
C LEU A 137 0.90 6.38 -16.39
N LYS A 138 1.83 5.70 -17.02
CA LYS A 138 1.97 5.70 -18.48
C LYS A 138 0.78 5.05 -19.16
N PRO A 139 0.46 5.43 -20.43
CA PRO A 139 -0.49 4.68 -21.22
C PRO A 139 -0.12 3.19 -21.30
N GLY A 140 -1.06 2.31 -20.93
CA GLY A 140 -0.83 0.87 -20.85
C GLY A 140 -0.07 0.40 -19.60
N GLY A 141 0.22 1.30 -18.66
CA GLY A 141 0.71 0.96 -17.33
C GLY A 141 -0.32 0.19 -16.51
N ARG A 142 0.12 -0.44 -15.42
CA ARG A 142 -0.73 -1.28 -14.56
C ARG A 142 -0.78 -0.77 -13.14
N ILE A 143 -1.87 -1.09 -12.46
CA ILE A 143 -2.03 -0.84 -11.01
C ILE A 143 -2.33 -2.15 -10.29
N LEU A 144 -1.84 -2.27 -9.05
CA LEU A 144 -2.12 -3.40 -8.17
C LEU A 144 -2.33 -2.92 -6.73
N PHE A 145 -3.52 -3.14 -6.19
CA PHE A 145 -3.81 -2.84 -4.79
C PHE A 145 -4.35 -4.07 -4.05
N ALA A 146 -3.73 -4.40 -2.93
CA ALA A 146 -4.21 -5.45 -2.03
C ALA A 146 -4.87 -4.80 -0.80
N GLU A 147 -6.20 -4.84 -0.78
CA GLU A 147 -7.01 -4.11 0.20
C GLU A 147 -7.85 -5.03 1.09
N PRO A 148 -8.07 -4.67 2.37
CA PRO A 148 -9.04 -5.35 3.21
C PRO A 148 -10.46 -5.00 2.76
N LEU A 149 -11.25 -6.03 2.38
CA LEU A 149 -12.64 -5.82 2.00
C LEU A 149 -13.55 -5.73 3.23
N GLY A 150 -14.42 -4.72 3.26
CA GLY A 150 -15.37 -4.50 4.33
C GLY A 150 -16.47 -5.55 4.46
N ILE A 151 -16.65 -6.37 3.42
CA ILE A 151 -17.60 -7.50 3.40
C ILE A 151 -17.06 -8.77 4.05
N ASN A 152 -15.76 -8.86 4.32
CA ASN A 152 -15.15 -10.03 4.93
C ASN A 152 -15.66 -10.19 6.38
N PRO A 153 -16.40 -11.28 6.72
CA PRO A 153 -16.95 -11.47 8.05
C PRO A 153 -15.88 -11.63 9.13
N VAL A 154 -14.75 -12.22 8.80
CA VAL A 154 -13.60 -12.36 9.73
C VAL A 154 -12.99 -10.97 9.97
N GLY A 155 -12.82 -10.17 8.94
CA GLY A 155 -12.37 -8.78 9.06
C GLY A 155 -13.32 -7.93 9.91
N LYS A 156 -14.65 -8.12 9.77
CA LYS A 156 -15.64 -7.47 10.64
C LYS A 156 -15.49 -7.87 12.11
N LEU A 157 -15.30 -9.15 12.39
CA LEU A 157 -15.12 -9.64 13.76
C LEU A 157 -13.84 -9.05 14.38
N VAL A 158 -12.72 -9.08 13.65
CA VAL A 158 -11.45 -8.50 14.09
C VAL A 158 -11.63 -6.99 14.38
N ARG A 159 -12.32 -6.26 13.51
CA ARG A 159 -12.60 -4.83 13.72
C ARG A 159 -13.40 -4.54 14.98
N VAL A 160 -14.38 -5.38 15.32
CA VAL A 160 -15.15 -5.26 16.56
C VAL A 160 -14.27 -5.50 17.78
N MET A 161 -13.32 -6.43 17.69
CA MET A 161 -12.43 -6.79 18.79
C MET A 161 -11.25 -5.83 18.98
N THR A 162 -10.93 -5.02 17.97
CA THR A 162 -9.77 -4.09 17.99
C THR A 162 -10.18 -2.65 17.65
N PRO A 163 -11.08 -2.02 18.42
CA PRO A 163 -11.56 -0.66 18.10
C PRO A 163 -10.46 0.41 18.20
N PHE A 164 -9.42 0.15 18.98
CA PHE A 164 -8.27 1.04 19.22
C PHE A 164 -7.18 0.95 18.12
N ALA A 165 -7.28 -0.02 17.21
CA ALA A 165 -6.28 -0.26 16.16
C ALA A 165 -6.65 0.42 14.82
N ARG A 166 -7.52 1.44 14.83
CA ARG A 166 -7.99 2.12 13.63
C ARG A 166 -8.34 3.57 13.89
N THR A 167 -8.34 4.38 12.83
CA THR A 167 -8.87 5.74 12.86
C THR A 167 -10.36 5.74 12.50
N ASP A 168 -11.12 6.74 12.96
CA ASP A 168 -12.55 6.91 12.66
C ASP A 168 -12.82 7.14 11.16
N ASP A 169 -11.78 7.51 10.41
CA ASP A 169 -11.86 7.85 8.99
C ASP A 169 -11.62 6.64 8.07
N GLU A 170 -11.20 5.49 8.60
CA GLU A 170 -11.01 4.27 7.81
C GLU A 170 -12.33 3.76 7.22
N LYS A 171 -12.37 3.66 5.90
CA LYS A 171 -13.51 3.12 5.16
C LYS A 171 -13.05 1.92 4.33
N PRO A 172 -13.28 0.67 4.78
CA PRO A 172 -12.94 -0.48 3.97
C PRO A 172 -13.74 -0.46 2.67
N LEU A 173 -13.10 -0.87 1.59
CA LEU A 173 -13.73 -0.95 0.28
C LEU A 173 -14.94 -1.91 0.32
N MET A 174 -16.07 -1.44 -0.18
CA MET A 174 -17.30 -2.20 -0.36
C MET A 174 -17.49 -2.51 -1.84
N PHE A 175 -18.41 -3.40 -2.19
CA PHE A 175 -18.70 -3.72 -3.59
C PHE A 175 -19.05 -2.51 -4.46
N LYS A 176 -19.68 -1.50 -3.87
CA LYS A 176 -20.05 -0.29 -4.61
C LYS A 176 -18.82 0.45 -5.13
N GLU A 177 -17.82 0.63 -4.28
CA GLU A 177 -16.58 1.30 -4.65
C GLU A 177 -15.81 0.48 -5.71
N LEU A 178 -15.78 -0.85 -5.59
CA LEU A 178 -15.14 -1.72 -6.58
C LEU A 178 -15.80 -1.59 -7.97
N THR A 179 -17.14 -1.51 -8.05
CA THR A 179 -17.84 -1.32 -9.33
C THR A 179 -17.67 0.07 -9.94
N GLU A 180 -17.30 1.06 -9.14
CA GLU A 180 -16.93 2.40 -9.62
C GLU A 180 -15.52 2.42 -10.22
N LEU A 181 -14.61 1.55 -9.75
CA LEU A 181 -13.25 1.41 -10.28
C LEU A 181 -13.18 0.68 -11.64
N GLU A 182 -14.24 -0.04 -12.03
CA GLU A 182 -14.34 -0.76 -13.31
C GLU A 182 -14.81 0.13 -14.48
N LYS A 183 -15.14 1.39 -14.23
CA LYS A 183 -15.64 2.34 -15.24
C LYS A 183 -14.55 3.27 -15.74
#